data_a0f213166580a060772c5c7d6b63eef6
#
_entry.id   a0f213166580a060772c5c7d6b63eef6
#
_cell.length_a   1.000
_cell.length_b   1.000
_cell.length_c   1.000
_cell.angle_alpha   90.00
_cell.angle_beta   90.00
_cell.angle_gamma   90.00
#
_symmetry.space_group_name_H-M   'P 1'
#
loop_
_entity.id
_entity.type
_entity.pdbx_description
1 polymer ?
#
loop_
_entity_poly.entity_id
_entity_poly.type
_entity_poly.pdbx_seq_one_letter_code
_entity_poly.pdbx_strand_id
1 'polypeptide(L)'
;YYAEKYPKHREGLIDAADECGMGRVYAGWHYPSDHKASVKLAKEIYPKINLSRKSFSESIIDIPRKDYARGVFDKADTPNPVLKPSVKKQVLDGIKTFEKFGKVVKYTLIGSILTKQYRADADLDVNILFDIPGSKAEQEKVHDEIREYQGQINGKTIPGTEHPITYFSII
;
A
#
# COMPACT_ATOMS: atom_id res chain seq x y z
N TYR A 1 2.74 -15.74 -18.79
CA TYR A 1 3.93 -15.04 -19.28
C TYR A 1 5.22 -15.68 -18.81
N TYR A 2 5.54 -15.68 -17.49
CA TYR A 2 6.80 -16.26 -17.01
C TYR A 2 6.90 -17.78 -17.30
N ALA A 3 5.81 -18.52 -17.16
CA ALA A 3 5.75 -19.92 -17.48
C ALA A 3 6.05 -20.23 -18.96
N GLU A 4 5.76 -19.30 -19.86
CA GLU A 4 6.13 -19.42 -21.29
C GLU A 4 7.55 -18.95 -21.56
N LYS A 5 7.98 -17.89 -20.87
CA LYS A 5 9.35 -17.36 -20.99
C LYS A 5 10.40 -18.33 -20.46
N TYR A 6 10.06 -19.11 -19.46
CA TYR A 6 10.94 -20.08 -18.80
C TYR A 6 10.34 -21.50 -18.81
N PRO A 7 10.31 -22.19 -19.98
CA PRO A 7 9.63 -23.46 -20.14
C PRO A 7 10.10 -24.56 -19.18
N LYS A 8 11.37 -24.54 -18.79
CA LYS A 8 11.95 -25.49 -17.83
C LYS A 8 11.37 -25.37 -16.42
N HIS A 9 10.79 -24.21 -16.09
CA HIS A 9 10.21 -23.90 -14.78
C HIS A 9 8.68 -23.72 -14.85
N ARG A 10 8.07 -24.08 -15.97
CA ARG A 10 6.66 -23.82 -16.28
C ARG A 10 5.71 -24.30 -15.18
N GLU A 11 5.85 -25.56 -14.79
CA GLU A 11 4.97 -26.18 -13.78
C GLU A 11 5.11 -25.47 -12.43
N GLY A 12 6.32 -25.33 -11.92
CA GLY A 12 6.55 -24.64 -10.65
C GLY A 12 6.09 -23.18 -10.62
N LEU A 13 6.14 -22.47 -11.76
CA LEU A 13 5.63 -21.10 -11.87
C LEU A 13 4.09 -21.06 -11.86
N ILE A 14 3.43 -22.06 -12.45
CA ILE A 14 1.97 -22.20 -12.43
C ILE A 14 1.51 -22.54 -11.01
N ASP A 15 2.18 -23.52 -10.37
CA ASP A 15 1.87 -23.94 -9.00
C ASP A 15 2.04 -22.81 -8.01
N ALA A 16 3.15 -22.05 -8.09
CA ALA A 16 3.38 -20.90 -7.25
C ALA A 16 2.31 -19.80 -7.42
N ALA A 17 1.81 -19.60 -8.64
CA ALA A 17 0.74 -18.65 -8.90
C ALA A 17 -0.59 -19.14 -8.32
N ASP A 18 -0.88 -20.41 -8.39
CA ASP A 18 -2.08 -21.04 -7.81
C ASP A 18 -2.04 -21.00 -6.28
N GLU A 19 -0.91 -21.37 -5.67
CA GLU A 19 -0.68 -21.26 -4.22
C GLU A 19 -0.88 -19.82 -3.73
N CYS A 20 -0.36 -18.82 -4.46
CA CYS A 20 -0.53 -17.41 -4.11
C CYS A 20 -2.02 -17.02 -4.11
N GLY A 21 -2.78 -17.46 -5.12
CA GLY A 21 -4.22 -17.24 -5.21
C GLY A 21 -5.00 -17.93 -4.10
N MET A 22 -4.69 -19.20 -3.85
CA MET A 22 -5.32 -19.99 -2.79
C MET A 22 -4.96 -19.51 -1.39
N GLY A 23 -3.76 -18.97 -1.18
CA GLY A 23 -3.36 -18.35 0.08
C GLY A 23 -4.31 -17.23 0.52
N ARG A 24 -4.86 -16.46 -0.42
CA ARG A 24 -5.87 -15.43 -0.13
C ARG A 24 -7.22 -16.03 0.26
N VAL A 25 -7.58 -17.19 -0.31
CA VAL A 25 -8.79 -17.92 0.08
C VAL A 25 -8.64 -18.47 1.51
N TYR A 26 -7.51 -19.07 1.83
CA TYR A 26 -7.22 -19.58 3.17
C TYR A 26 -7.13 -18.47 4.22
N ALA A 27 -6.67 -17.28 3.84
CA ALA A 27 -6.67 -16.10 4.71
C ALA A 27 -8.07 -15.48 4.89
N GLY A 28 -9.11 -15.99 4.21
CA GLY A 28 -10.48 -15.47 4.31
C GLY A 28 -10.72 -14.16 3.55
N TRP A 29 -9.80 -13.75 2.66
CA TRP A 29 -9.92 -12.51 1.88
C TRP A 29 -10.72 -12.69 0.59
N HIS A 30 -10.72 -13.90 0.02
CA HIS A 30 -11.41 -14.24 -1.21
C HIS A 30 -12.17 -15.56 -1.06
N TYR A 31 -13.21 -15.72 -1.88
CA TYR A 31 -13.89 -16.99 -2.04
C TYR A 31 -13.17 -17.88 -3.07
N PRO A 32 -13.29 -19.22 -2.98
CA PRO A 32 -12.76 -20.13 -4.00
C PRO A 32 -13.26 -19.83 -5.42
N SER A 33 -14.49 -19.28 -5.54
CA SER A 33 -15.06 -18.83 -6.81
C SER A 33 -14.28 -17.68 -7.42
N ASP A 34 -13.78 -16.75 -6.60
CA ASP A 34 -13.04 -15.57 -7.06
C ASP A 34 -11.69 -15.98 -7.65
N HIS A 35 -11.02 -16.92 -6.99
CA HIS A 35 -9.77 -17.48 -7.52
C HIS A 35 -10.00 -18.17 -8.87
N LYS A 36 -11.02 -19.05 -8.98
CA LYS A 36 -11.37 -19.71 -10.24
C LYS A 36 -11.73 -18.71 -11.34
N ALA A 37 -12.50 -17.69 -11.04
CA ALA A 37 -12.86 -16.64 -11.98
C ALA A 37 -11.63 -15.85 -12.45
N SER A 38 -10.72 -15.52 -11.55
CA SER A 38 -9.47 -14.81 -11.87
C SER A 38 -8.56 -15.62 -12.77
N VAL A 39 -8.41 -16.92 -12.52
CA VAL A 39 -7.62 -17.83 -13.38
C VAL A 39 -8.22 -17.95 -14.78
N LYS A 40 -9.57 -18.05 -14.88
CA LYS A 40 -10.27 -18.09 -16.16
C LYS A 40 -10.06 -16.77 -16.92
N LEU A 41 -10.28 -15.65 -16.27
CA LEU A 41 -10.10 -14.33 -16.86
C LEU A 41 -8.67 -14.10 -17.33
N ALA A 42 -7.67 -14.48 -16.54
CA ALA A 42 -6.27 -14.40 -16.93
C ALA A 42 -5.97 -15.20 -18.20
N LYS A 43 -6.50 -16.41 -18.34
CA LYS A 43 -6.35 -17.24 -19.55
C LYS A 43 -7.02 -16.63 -20.78
N GLU A 44 -8.13 -15.94 -20.63
CA GLU A 44 -8.87 -15.26 -21.72
C GLU A 44 -8.21 -13.96 -22.15
N ILE A 45 -7.67 -13.19 -21.19
CA ILE A 45 -7.08 -11.88 -21.47
C ILE A 45 -5.65 -12.02 -21.98
N TYR A 46 -4.86 -12.94 -21.43
CA TYR A 46 -3.44 -13.05 -21.71
C TYR A 46 -3.10 -13.13 -23.22
N PRO A 47 -3.79 -13.92 -24.05
CA PRO A 47 -3.53 -13.93 -25.51
C PRO A 47 -3.85 -12.62 -26.21
N LYS A 48 -4.69 -11.77 -25.61
CA LYS A 48 -5.14 -10.48 -26.17
C LYS A 48 -4.26 -9.30 -25.73
N ILE A 49 -3.45 -9.50 -24.70
CA ILE A 49 -2.52 -8.48 -24.23
C ILE A 49 -1.30 -8.50 -25.12
N ASN A 50 -1.18 -7.53 -26.01
CA ASN A 50 0.02 -7.28 -26.78
C ASN A 50 1.12 -6.73 -25.85
N LEU A 51 1.77 -7.61 -25.10
CA LEU A 51 2.91 -7.28 -24.25
C LEU A 51 4.10 -7.00 -25.17
N SER A 52 4.21 -5.78 -25.69
CA SER A 52 5.46 -5.34 -26.27
C SER A 52 6.53 -5.45 -25.20
N ARG A 53 7.65 -6.12 -25.52
CA ARG A 53 8.75 -6.40 -24.55
C ARG A 53 9.26 -5.15 -23.82
N LYS A 54 9.06 -3.97 -24.37
CA LYS A 54 9.45 -2.69 -23.77
C LYS A 54 8.49 -2.22 -22.66
N SER A 55 7.17 -2.36 -22.83
CA SER A 55 6.22 -1.80 -21.85
C SER A 55 6.15 -2.59 -20.55
N PHE A 56 6.46 -3.89 -20.57
CA PHE A 56 6.35 -4.74 -19.38
C PHE A 56 7.58 -4.64 -18.46
N SER A 57 8.78 -4.48 -19.02
CA SER A 57 10.00 -4.31 -18.22
C SER A 57 10.14 -2.90 -17.63
N GLU A 58 9.56 -1.90 -18.30
CA GLU A 58 9.61 -0.50 -17.85
C GLU A 58 8.50 -0.15 -16.85
N SER A 59 7.38 -0.89 -16.82
CA SER A 59 6.23 -0.56 -15.96
C SER A 59 6.14 -1.36 -14.66
N ILE A 60 6.87 -2.47 -14.51
CA ILE A 60 6.74 -3.36 -13.34
C ILE A 60 7.96 -3.35 -12.43
N ILE A 61 9.12 -2.97 -12.93
CA ILE A 61 10.32 -2.86 -12.10
C ILE A 61 10.80 -1.43 -12.22
N ASP A 62 10.27 -0.56 -11.39
CA ASP A 62 10.94 0.71 -11.14
C ASP A 62 12.35 0.39 -10.62
N ILE A 63 13.34 0.82 -11.41
CA ILE A 63 14.74 0.68 -11.00
C ILE A 63 14.85 1.38 -9.63
N PRO A 64 15.37 0.70 -8.60
CA PRO A 64 15.50 1.32 -7.30
C PRO A 64 16.22 2.66 -7.42
N ARG A 65 15.67 3.69 -6.84
CA ARG A 65 16.31 5.01 -6.79
C ARG A 65 17.59 4.92 -5.97
N LYS A 66 18.53 5.79 -6.26
CA LYS A 66 19.79 5.87 -5.51
C LYS A 66 19.52 6.19 -4.03
N ASP A 67 18.56 7.08 -3.78
CA ASP A 67 18.25 7.62 -2.47
C ASP A 67 16.77 7.40 -2.13
N TYR A 68 16.45 7.45 -0.85
CA TYR A 68 15.07 7.62 -0.36
C TYR A 68 14.52 8.99 -0.73
N ALA A 69 13.23 9.23 -0.49
CA ALA A 69 12.57 10.50 -0.81
C ALA A 69 13.21 11.68 -0.03
N ARG A 70 14.10 12.42 -0.67
CA ARG A 70 14.84 13.53 -0.05
C ARG A 70 13.93 14.65 0.48
N GLY A 71 12.74 14.79 -0.05
CA GLY A 71 11.73 15.72 0.45
C GLY A 71 11.16 15.31 1.81
N VAL A 72 11.14 14.01 2.11
CA VAL A 72 10.53 13.37 3.28
C VAL A 72 11.57 13.01 4.34
N PHE A 73 12.74 12.54 3.92
CA PHE A 73 13.78 12.02 4.81
C PHE A 73 15.07 12.85 4.79
N ASP A 74 15.66 13.00 5.97
CA ASP A 74 17.05 13.35 6.14
C ASP A 74 17.92 12.10 6.01
N LYS A 75 19.20 12.26 5.64
CA LYS A 75 20.13 11.14 5.37
C LYS A 75 19.56 10.13 4.36
N ALA A 76 18.87 10.64 3.34
CA ALA A 76 18.19 9.84 2.33
C ALA A 76 19.14 8.91 1.52
N ASP A 77 20.41 9.19 1.50
CA ASP A 77 21.48 8.42 0.87
C ASP A 77 22.00 7.27 1.73
N THR A 78 21.58 7.19 2.99
CA THR A 78 22.04 6.16 3.95
C THR A 78 21.06 4.98 4.05
N PRO A 79 21.47 3.83 4.60
CA PRO A 79 20.59 2.69 4.84
C PRO A 79 19.47 2.96 5.87
N ASN A 80 19.68 3.96 6.74
CA ASN A 80 18.76 4.31 7.83
C ASN A 80 18.34 5.78 7.71
N PRO A 81 17.46 6.12 6.76
CA PRO A 81 16.95 7.47 6.61
C PRO A 81 16.10 7.87 7.83
N VAL A 82 16.11 9.14 8.17
CA VAL A 82 15.33 9.67 9.30
C VAL A 82 14.27 10.60 8.76
N LEU A 83 13.03 10.44 9.22
CA LEU A 83 11.94 11.35 8.85
C LEU A 83 12.29 12.79 9.26
N LYS A 84 12.16 13.74 8.33
CA LYS A 84 12.43 15.14 8.61
C LYS A 84 11.56 15.66 9.78
N PRO A 85 12.09 16.49 10.67
CA PRO A 85 11.31 17.03 11.80
C PRO A 85 10.02 17.74 11.39
N SER A 86 10.04 18.46 10.26
CA SER A 86 8.86 19.13 9.71
C SER A 86 7.79 18.15 9.25
N VAL A 87 8.19 17.06 8.56
CA VAL A 87 7.28 15.99 8.11
C VAL A 87 6.74 15.23 9.31
N LYS A 88 7.60 14.88 10.28
CA LYS A 88 7.18 14.23 11.52
C LYS A 88 6.15 15.08 12.26
N LYS A 89 6.38 16.38 12.37
CA LYS A 89 5.41 17.31 13.00
C LYS A 89 4.08 17.28 12.27
N GLN A 90 4.08 17.38 10.94
CA GLN A 90 2.85 17.37 10.13
C GLN A 90 2.08 16.05 10.31
N VAL A 91 2.76 14.90 10.31
CA VAL A 91 2.14 13.59 10.59
C VAL A 91 1.51 13.57 11.98
N LEU A 92 2.25 14.01 13.01
CA LEU A 92 1.75 14.03 14.38
C LEU A 92 0.58 15.02 14.58
N ASP A 93 0.63 16.17 13.95
CA ASP A 93 -0.45 17.16 13.99
C ASP A 93 -1.71 16.58 13.30
N GLY A 94 -1.54 15.83 12.19
CA GLY A 94 -2.63 15.11 11.56
C GLY A 94 -3.21 14.02 12.47
N ILE A 95 -2.37 13.19 13.11
CA ILE A 95 -2.81 12.14 14.04
C ILE A 95 -3.64 12.72 15.19
N LYS A 96 -3.23 13.85 15.76
CA LYS A 96 -3.97 14.53 16.83
C LYS A 96 -5.40 14.88 16.45
N THR A 97 -5.66 15.18 15.20
CA THR A 97 -7.02 15.51 14.76
C THR A 97 -7.97 14.31 14.82
N PHE A 98 -7.43 13.10 14.88
CA PHE A 98 -8.22 11.86 15.04
C PHE A 98 -8.53 11.51 16.50
N GLU A 99 -7.87 12.12 17.50
CA GLU A 99 -8.09 11.82 18.91
C GLU A 99 -9.53 12.08 19.37
N LYS A 100 -10.28 12.90 18.61
CA LYS A 100 -11.72 13.14 18.82
C LYS A 100 -12.61 11.90 18.61
N PHE A 101 -12.14 10.89 17.89
CA PHE A 101 -12.89 9.66 17.60
C PHE A 101 -12.60 8.52 18.58
N GLY A 102 -11.44 8.57 19.23
CA GLY A 102 -11.02 7.51 20.15
C GLY A 102 -9.55 7.67 20.54
N LYS A 103 -9.11 6.81 21.44
CA LYS A 103 -7.73 6.83 21.91
C LYS A 103 -6.81 6.24 20.83
N VAL A 104 -5.85 7.01 20.37
CA VAL A 104 -4.78 6.51 19.49
C VAL A 104 -3.82 5.67 20.32
N VAL A 105 -3.72 4.38 20.02
CA VAL A 105 -2.84 3.42 20.71
C VAL A 105 -1.47 3.39 20.06
N LYS A 106 -1.45 3.39 18.73
CA LYS A 106 -0.23 3.27 17.93
C LYS A 106 -0.44 3.88 16.55
N TYR A 107 0.64 4.38 15.98
CA TYR A 107 0.67 4.69 14.55
C TYR A 107 1.91 4.05 13.92
N THR A 108 1.82 3.75 12.62
CA THR A 108 2.90 3.12 11.85
C THR A 108 2.93 3.74 10.46
N LEU A 109 4.13 4.09 10.01
CA LEU A 109 4.33 4.51 8.63
C LEU A 109 4.48 3.28 7.75
N ILE A 110 3.83 3.27 6.60
CA ILE A 110 3.89 2.20 5.62
C ILE A 110 4.01 2.79 4.20
N GLY A 111 4.06 1.95 3.20
CA GLY A 111 4.03 2.35 1.80
C GLY A 111 5.40 2.35 1.12
N SER A 112 5.36 2.51 -0.21
CA SER A 112 6.55 2.44 -1.06
C SER A 112 7.55 3.55 -0.80
N ILE A 113 7.11 4.71 -0.28
CA ILE A 113 7.96 5.85 0.05
C ILE A 113 9.03 5.52 1.11
N LEU A 114 8.79 4.48 1.91
CA LEU A 114 9.75 3.95 2.90
C LEU A 114 10.85 3.08 2.25
N THR A 115 10.80 2.90 0.96
CA THR A 115 11.76 2.11 0.18
C THR A 115 12.46 2.99 -0.86
N LYS A 116 13.41 2.43 -1.60
CA LYS A 116 14.02 3.09 -2.76
C LYS A 116 13.23 2.86 -4.06
N GLN A 117 12.10 2.16 -4.00
CA GLN A 117 11.23 1.85 -5.13
C GLN A 117 9.93 2.67 -5.10
N TYR A 118 10.03 3.93 -4.70
CA TYR A 118 8.87 4.83 -4.64
C TYR A 118 8.70 5.61 -5.94
N ARG A 119 7.45 5.94 -6.29
CA ARG A 119 7.10 6.84 -7.37
C ARG A 119 7.31 8.30 -6.95
N ALA A 120 7.43 9.22 -7.92
CA ALA A 120 7.62 10.63 -7.62
C ALA A 120 6.49 11.23 -6.77
N ASP A 121 5.29 10.71 -6.95
CA ASP A 121 4.03 11.09 -6.29
C ASP A 121 3.59 10.10 -5.19
N ALA A 122 4.48 9.22 -4.72
CA ALA A 122 4.14 8.21 -3.71
C ALA A 122 3.69 8.85 -2.40
N ASP A 123 2.62 8.32 -1.82
CA ASP A 123 2.05 8.76 -0.56
C ASP A 123 2.94 8.39 0.63
N LEU A 124 2.91 9.21 1.66
CA LEU A 124 3.34 8.83 3.01
C LEU A 124 2.12 8.27 3.75
N ASP A 125 2.02 6.95 3.78
CA ASP A 125 0.89 6.26 4.39
C ASP A 125 1.09 6.11 5.90
N VAL A 126 0.07 6.49 6.68
CA VAL A 126 0.06 6.47 8.13
C VAL A 126 -1.09 5.61 8.63
N ASN A 127 -0.80 4.41 9.13
CA ASN A 127 -1.77 3.57 9.81
C ASN A 127 -1.92 4.02 11.25
N ILE A 128 -3.16 4.25 11.69
CA ILE A 128 -3.51 4.64 13.07
C ILE A 128 -4.35 3.53 13.69
N LEU A 129 -3.87 2.94 14.77
CA LEU A 129 -4.60 1.98 15.57
C LEU A 129 -5.34 2.71 16.69
N PHE A 130 -6.65 2.49 16.77
CA PHE A 130 -7.53 3.07 17.77
C PHE A 130 -7.96 2.03 18.81
N ASP A 131 -8.13 2.51 20.04
CA ASP A 131 -8.91 1.86 21.07
C ASP A 131 -10.25 2.61 21.18
N ILE A 132 -11.30 1.97 20.67
CA ILE A 132 -12.65 2.52 20.66
C ILE A 132 -13.49 1.64 21.59
N PRO A 133 -13.89 2.15 22.76
CA PRO A 133 -14.74 1.41 23.68
C PRO A 133 -16.16 1.28 23.11
N GLY A 134 -16.88 0.25 23.55
CA GLY A 134 -18.27 0.04 23.20
C GLY A 134 -18.55 -1.26 22.47
N SER A 135 -19.81 -1.44 22.09
CA SER A 135 -20.28 -2.59 21.32
C SER A 135 -19.74 -2.53 19.87
N LYS A 136 -19.77 -3.66 19.18
CA LYS A 136 -19.34 -3.74 17.78
C LYS A 136 -20.07 -2.74 16.88
N ALA A 137 -21.38 -2.53 17.10
CA ALA A 137 -22.17 -1.59 16.32
C ALA A 137 -21.76 -0.12 16.56
N GLU A 138 -21.38 0.23 17.79
CA GLU A 138 -20.85 1.56 18.13
C GLU A 138 -19.48 1.77 17.51
N GLN A 139 -18.62 0.75 17.54
CA GLN A 139 -17.30 0.80 16.90
C GLN A 139 -17.40 0.97 15.38
N GLU A 140 -18.31 0.24 14.72
CA GLU A 140 -18.58 0.38 13.29
C GLU A 140 -19.04 1.79 12.92
N LYS A 141 -19.92 2.40 13.73
CA LYS A 141 -20.37 3.78 13.51
C LYS A 141 -19.21 4.77 13.60
N VAL A 142 -18.37 4.65 14.62
CA VAL A 142 -17.19 5.52 14.77
C VAL A 142 -16.21 5.29 13.61
N HIS A 143 -16.08 4.06 13.13
CA HIS A 143 -15.24 3.75 11.98
C HIS A 143 -15.70 4.45 10.71
N ASP A 144 -17.01 4.50 10.48
CA ASP A 144 -17.58 5.22 9.33
C ASP A 144 -17.34 6.73 9.45
N GLU A 145 -17.49 7.32 10.63
CA GLU A 145 -17.16 8.73 10.90
C GLU A 145 -15.68 9.01 10.65
N ILE A 146 -14.77 8.10 11.04
CA ILE A 146 -13.33 8.21 10.76
C ILE A 146 -13.07 8.17 9.25
N ARG A 147 -13.73 7.27 8.52
CA ARG A 147 -13.57 7.18 7.04
C ARG A 147 -14.01 8.45 6.34
N GLU A 148 -15.13 9.01 6.72
CA GLU A 148 -15.61 10.29 6.18
C GLU A 148 -14.58 11.40 6.45
N TYR A 149 -14.07 11.47 7.67
CA TYR A 149 -13.06 12.45 8.05
C TYR A 149 -11.73 12.26 7.30
N GLN A 150 -11.30 11.02 7.08
CA GLN A 150 -10.14 10.71 6.24
C GLN A 150 -10.28 11.29 4.83
N GLY A 151 -11.47 11.20 4.24
CA GLY A 151 -11.75 11.80 2.93
C GLY A 151 -11.53 13.32 2.88
N GLN A 152 -11.66 14.00 4.02
CA GLN A 152 -11.47 15.47 4.11
C GLN A 152 -10.01 15.87 4.30
N ILE A 153 -9.19 15.05 4.95
CA ILE A 153 -7.82 15.42 5.33
C ILE A 153 -6.72 14.74 4.51
N ASN A 154 -7.01 13.59 3.90
CA ASN A 154 -6.06 12.86 3.07
C ASN A 154 -5.70 13.63 1.80
N GLY A 155 -4.54 13.34 1.25
CA GLY A 155 -4.07 13.94 0.01
C GLY A 155 -3.39 15.31 0.18
N LYS A 156 -3.23 15.82 1.40
CA LYS A 156 -2.45 17.05 1.66
C LYS A 156 -0.98 16.76 1.45
N THR A 157 -0.37 17.46 0.50
CA THR A 157 1.04 17.28 0.17
C THR A 157 1.96 17.81 1.26
N ILE A 158 3.08 17.16 1.44
CA ILE A 158 4.19 17.61 2.28
C ILE A 158 4.80 18.86 1.61
N PRO A 159 4.92 20.00 2.29
CA PRO A 159 5.44 21.24 1.71
C PRO A 159 6.78 21.04 1.01
N GLY A 160 6.88 21.52 -0.23
CA GLY A 160 8.07 21.40 -1.08
C GLY A 160 8.26 20.03 -1.72
N THR A 161 7.22 19.18 -1.73
CA THR A 161 7.23 17.86 -2.37
C THR A 161 5.93 17.62 -3.16
N GLU A 162 5.91 16.53 -3.95
CA GLU A 162 4.69 15.99 -4.58
C GLU A 162 4.06 14.86 -3.76
N HIS A 163 4.63 14.53 -2.60
CA HIS A 163 4.20 13.43 -1.76
C HIS A 163 3.03 13.84 -0.84
N PRO A 164 1.83 13.28 -1.01
CA PRO A 164 0.74 13.49 -0.07
C PRO A 164 0.89 12.62 1.18
N ILE A 165 0.18 13.01 2.26
CA ILE A 165 0.02 12.17 3.44
C ILE A 165 -1.37 11.54 3.39
N THR A 166 -1.42 10.22 3.59
CA THR A 166 -2.66 9.45 3.63
C THR A 166 -2.77 8.71 4.96
N TYR A 167 -3.87 8.93 5.68
CA TYR A 167 -4.14 8.29 6.96
C TYR A 167 -5.13 7.15 6.79
N PHE A 168 -4.85 6.02 7.44
CA PHE A 168 -5.71 4.84 7.50
C PHE A 168 -6.03 4.50 8.95
N SER A 169 -7.26 4.10 9.24
CA SER A 169 -7.68 3.63 10.55
C SER A 169 -7.68 2.11 10.61
N ILE A 170 -7.17 1.59 11.73
CA ILE A 170 -7.27 0.19 12.14
C ILE A 170 -7.99 0.18 13.49
N ILE A 171 -9.06 -0.58 13.59
CA ILE A 171 -9.87 -0.77 14.80
C ILE A 171 -9.77 -2.21 15.23
#